data_89de6f56e34442f6aaf6ca77a86ea01f
#
_entry.id   89de6f56e34442f6aaf6ca77a86ea01f
#
_cell.length_a   1.000
_cell.length_b   1.000
_cell.length_c   1.000
_cell.angle_alpha   90.00
_cell.angle_beta   90.00
_cell.angle_gamma   90.00
#
_symmetry.space_group_name_H-M   'P 1'
#
loop_
_entity.id
_entity.type
_entity.pdbx_description
1 polymer ?
#
loop_
_entity_poly.entity_id
_entity_poly.type
_entity_poly.pdbx_seq_one_letter_code
_entity_poly.pdbx_strand_id
1 'polypeptide(L)'
;MTQPSLDSLPEPIVTARRSVAWIWLVPAVAVIIGVVLLVQYLLALGPTIVIEFETAEGLKAEQTELRFKDVVVGRVTDIRLSEDRSHVKVEVSLIPAAAALAVEDSRFWVVRPRADLGGVSGLDTLITGAYIAVDVGVSDQEA
;
A
#
# COMPACT_ATOMS: atom_id res chain seq x y z
N MET A 1 80.00 36.59 -19.88
CA MET A 1 78.59 36.70 -19.45
C MET A 1 77.91 35.40 -19.84
N THR A 2 77.74 34.51 -18.84
CA THR A 2 77.19 33.18 -19.01
C THR A 2 75.65 33.27 -18.66
N GLN A 3 74.80 33.06 -19.64
CA GLN A 3 73.35 33.00 -19.40
C GLN A 3 73.05 31.71 -18.66
N PRO A 4 72.29 31.75 -17.58
CA PRO A 4 71.78 30.54 -16.97
C PRO A 4 70.68 29.91 -17.88
N SER A 5 70.94 28.66 -18.22
CA SER A 5 69.94 27.86 -19.02
C SER A 5 68.69 27.69 -18.25
N LEU A 6 67.54 28.12 -18.84
CA LEU A 6 66.17 28.01 -18.30
C LEU A 6 65.64 26.57 -18.32
N ASP A 7 66.50 25.59 -18.55
CA ASP A 7 66.15 24.18 -18.80
C ASP A 7 66.04 23.32 -17.52
N SER A 8 66.05 23.96 -16.35
CA SER A 8 66.04 23.25 -15.07
C SER A 8 64.84 23.60 -14.19
N LEU A 9 63.75 24.09 -14.81
CA LEU A 9 62.45 24.25 -14.06
C LEU A 9 61.78 22.88 -13.93
N PRO A 10 61.51 22.41 -12.71
CA PRO A 10 60.82 21.15 -12.53
C PRO A 10 59.38 21.25 -13.10
N GLU A 11 59.05 20.37 -14.02
CA GLU A 11 57.68 20.27 -14.55
C GLU A 11 56.71 19.98 -13.41
N PRO A 12 55.61 20.73 -13.31
CA PRO A 12 54.61 20.46 -12.31
C PRO A 12 53.93 19.12 -12.60
N ILE A 13 54.12 18.12 -11.73
CA ILE A 13 53.44 16.86 -11.81
C ILE A 13 52.00 17.08 -11.35
N VAL A 14 51.10 17.23 -12.31
CA VAL A 14 49.63 17.28 -12.04
C VAL A 14 49.16 15.87 -11.74
N THR A 15 49.15 15.49 -10.48
CA THR A 15 48.53 14.27 -10.02
C THR A 15 47.03 14.50 -10.00
N ALA A 16 46.32 14.01 -11.01
CA ALA A 16 44.87 13.99 -11.03
C ALA A 16 44.38 13.10 -9.88
N ARG A 17 43.98 13.73 -8.80
CA ARG A 17 43.46 13.06 -7.61
C ARG A 17 42.05 12.55 -7.92
N ARG A 18 41.94 11.28 -8.31
CA ARG A 18 40.66 10.57 -8.54
C ARG A 18 39.87 10.32 -7.26
N SER A 19 39.92 11.18 -6.26
CA SER A 19 39.24 11.02 -4.97
C SER A 19 37.81 11.49 -4.96
N VAL A 20 37.32 12.16 -6.02
CA VAL A 20 35.97 12.71 -6.07
C VAL A 20 34.91 11.63 -6.28
N ALA A 21 35.28 10.52 -6.91
CA ALA A 21 34.32 9.45 -7.22
C ALA A 21 33.76 8.74 -5.96
N TRP A 22 34.57 8.61 -4.92
CA TRP A 22 34.13 7.92 -3.68
C TRP A 22 33.15 8.72 -2.85
N ILE A 23 33.20 10.05 -2.93
CA ILE A 23 32.22 10.92 -2.23
C ILE A 23 30.81 10.74 -2.77
N TRP A 24 30.67 10.46 -4.08
CA TRP A 24 29.40 10.24 -4.73
C TRP A 24 28.84 8.83 -4.53
N LEU A 25 29.66 7.89 -4.05
CA LEU A 25 29.23 6.52 -3.80
C LEU A 25 28.20 6.45 -2.66
N VAL A 26 28.38 7.23 -1.59
CA VAL A 26 27.44 7.26 -0.45
C VAL A 26 26.05 7.74 -0.88
N PRO A 27 25.90 8.91 -1.53
CA PRO A 27 24.59 9.33 -1.99
C PRO A 27 24.01 8.40 -3.07
N ALA A 28 24.84 7.82 -3.94
CA ALA A 28 24.35 6.86 -4.92
C ALA A 28 23.78 5.60 -4.26
N VAL A 29 24.44 5.04 -3.26
CA VAL A 29 23.94 3.89 -2.50
C VAL A 29 22.64 4.26 -1.76
N ALA A 30 22.57 5.45 -1.16
CA ALA A 30 21.37 5.92 -0.47
C ALA A 30 20.17 6.02 -1.43
N VAL A 31 20.38 6.54 -2.65
CA VAL A 31 19.35 6.60 -3.68
C VAL A 31 18.89 5.20 -4.10
N ILE A 32 19.83 4.28 -4.32
CA ILE A 32 19.50 2.89 -4.70
C ILE A 32 18.67 2.23 -3.59
N ILE A 33 19.05 2.35 -2.34
CA ILE A 33 18.28 1.82 -1.20
C ILE A 33 16.88 2.45 -1.17
N GLY A 34 16.78 3.77 -1.33
CA GLY A 34 15.51 4.49 -1.37
C GLY A 34 14.60 3.99 -2.49
N VAL A 35 15.14 3.79 -3.69
CA VAL A 35 14.39 3.25 -4.83
C VAL A 35 13.93 1.82 -4.57
N VAL A 36 14.79 0.95 -4.03
CA VAL A 36 14.44 -0.44 -3.70
C VAL A 36 13.31 -0.48 -2.67
N LEU A 37 13.40 0.32 -1.61
CA LEU A 37 12.36 0.40 -0.59
C LEU A 37 11.04 0.95 -1.17
N LEU A 38 11.10 1.95 -2.03
CA LEU A 38 9.92 2.50 -2.71
C LEU A 38 9.25 1.44 -3.59
N VAL A 39 10.02 0.72 -4.39
CA VAL A 39 9.51 -0.37 -5.24
C VAL A 39 8.88 -1.47 -4.39
N GLN A 40 9.53 -1.90 -3.32
CA GLN A 40 8.98 -2.89 -2.40
C GLN A 40 7.67 -2.40 -1.75
N TYR A 41 7.61 -1.14 -1.36
CA TYR A 41 6.40 -0.54 -0.81
C TYR A 41 5.26 -0.54 -1.84
N LEU A 42 5.52 -0.13 -3.08
CA LEU A 42 4.51 -0.12 -4.15
C LEU A 42 4.03 -1.53 -4.51
N LEU A 43 4.92 -2.53 -4.51
CA LEU A 43 4.56 -3.93 -4.76
C LEU A 43 3.80 -4.58 -3.58
N ALA A 44 3.99 -4.07 -2.37
CA ALA A 44 3.25 -4.52 -1.19
C ALA A 44 1.82 -3.97 -1.14
N LEU A 45 1.53 -2.89 -1.90
CA LEU A 45 0.18 -2.39 -2.06
C LEU A 45 -0.60 -3.40 -2.93
N GLY A 46 -1.61 -4.03 -2.35
CA GLY A 46 -2.54 -4.86 -3.09
C GLY A 46 -3.47 -4.02 -3.98
N PRO A 47 -4.30 -4.66 -4.79
CA PRO A 47 -5.27 -3.97 -5.62
C PRO A 47 -6.29 -3.25 -4.76
N THR A 48 -6.70 -2.07 -5.23
CA THR A 48 -7.81 -1.33 -4.64
C THR A 48 -9.06 -1.61 -5.45
N ILE A 49 -10.12 -1.98 -4.78
CA ILE A 49 -11.46 -2.19 -5.37
C ILE A 49 -12.41 -1.13 -4.87
N VAL A 50 -13.38 -0.79 -5.69
CA VAL A 50 -14.49 0.10 -5.33
C VAL A 50 -15.76 -0.72 -5.24
N ILE A 51 -16.39 -0.68 -4.07
CA ILE A 51 -17.63 -1.39 -3.81
C ILE A 51 -18.74 -0.36 -3.63
N GLU A 52 -19.86 -0.56 -4.32
CA GLU A 52 -21.02 0.32 -4.19
C GLU A 52 -22.01 -0.27 -3.19
N PHE A 53 -22.38 0.52 -2.19
CA PHE A 53 -23.40 0.19 -1.21
C PHE A 53 -24.53 1.21 -1.24
N GLU A 54 -25.73 0.79 -0.92
CA GLU A 54 -26.88 1.71 -0.75
C GLU A 54 -26.67 2.64 0.45
N THR A 55 -25.95 2.18 1.46
CA THR A 55 -25.69 2.94 2.70
C THR A 55 -24.33 2.55 3.31
N ALA A 56 -23.62 3.54 3.82
CA ALA A 56 -22.35 3.35 4.53
C ALA A 56 -22.52 3.27 6.06
N GLU A 57 -23.72 2.96 6.55
CA GLU A 57 -23.99 2.97 7.99
C GLU A 57 -23.10 1.99 8.75
N GLY A 58 -22.33 2.53 9.67
CA GLY A 58 -21.36 1.79 10.50
C GLY A 58 -20.00 1.60 9.86
N LEU A 59 -19.79 1.98 8.59
CA LEU A 59 -18.48 1.94 7.95
C LEU A 59 -17.67 3.18 8.30
N LYS A 60 -16.37 2.98 8.51
CA LYS A 60 -15.42 4.05 8.79
C LYS A 60 -14.17 3.84 7.95
N ALA A 61 -13.74 4.91 7.27
CA ALA A 61 -12.47 4.90 6.55
C ALA A 61 -11.32 4.55 7.52
N GLU A 62 -10.36 3.79 7.04
CA GLU A 62 -9.17 3.31 7.74
C GLU A 62 -9.40 2.39 8.95
N GLN A 63 -10.64 2.22 9.42
CA GLN A 63 -10.99 1.37 10.56
C GLN A 63 -11.75 0.12 10.19
N THR A 64 -12.61 0.18 9.16
CA THR A 64 -13.42 -0.96 8.75
C THR A 64 -12.56 -1.96 7.96
N GLU A 65 -12.60 -3.20 8.40
CA GLU A 65 -11.88 -4.31 7.78
C GLU A 65 -12.78 -5.05 6.79
N LEU A 66 -12.16 -5.54 5.70
CA LEU A 66 -12.76 -6.53 4.83
C LEU A 66 -12.30 -7.91 5.28
N ARG A 67 -13.26 -8.80 5.54
CA ARG A 67 -12.98 -10.16 6.02
C ARG A 67 -13.55 -11.21 5.06
N PHE A 68 -12.74 -12.22 4.80
CA PHE A 68 -13.14 -13.45 4.13
C PHE A 68 -12.98 -14.62 5.10
N LYS A 69 -14.06 -15.30 5.45
CA LYS A 69 -14.08 -16.40 6.45
C LYS A 69 -13.34 -16.01 7.75
N ASP A 70 -13.64 -14.84 8.29
CA ASP A 70 -13.04 -14.25 9.51
C ASP A 70 -11.55 -13.87 9.40
N VAL A 71 -10.93 -14.01 8.23
CA VAL A 71 -9.56 -13.54 7.96
C VAL A 71 -9.61 -12.16 7.36
N VAL A 72 -8.81 -11.22 7.89
CA VAL A 72 -8.69 -9.87 7.33
C VAL A 72 -7.95 -9.95 5.99
N VAL A 73 -8.64 -9.59 4.92
CA VAL A 73 -8.13 -9.62 3.54
C VAL A 73 -7.99 -8.22 2.92
N GLY A 74 -8.51 -7.21 3.60
CA GLY A 74 -8.44 -5.83 3.14
C GLY A 74 -8.90 -4.84 4.20
N ARG A 75 -8.82 -3.56 3.85
CA ARG A 75 -9.28 -2.46 4.71
C ARG A 75 -9.89 -1.36 3.87
N VAL A 76 -10.93 -0.75 4.39
CA VAL A 76 -11.55 0.44 3.80
C VAL A 76 -10.56 1.60 3.89
N THR A 77 -10.23 2.19 2.75
CA THR A 77 -9.32 3.33 2.65
C THR A 77 -10.08 4.64 2.52
N ASP A 78 -11.19 4.64 1.80
CA ASP A 78 -11.98 5.85 1.62
C ASP A 78 -13.48 5.53 1.44
N ILE A 79 -14.34 6.50 1.77
CA ILE A 79 -15.79 6.39 1.63
C ILE A 79 -16.27 7.69 0.98
N ARG A 80 -16.85 7.57 -0.21
CA ARG A 80 -17.36 8.70 -0.98
C ARG A 80 -18.83 8.50 -1.36
N LEU A 81 -19.58 9.58 -1.41
CA LEU A 81 -20.91 9.57 -1.98
C LEU A 81 -20.83 9.57 -3.51
N SER A 82 -21.67 8.78 -4.16
CA SER A 82 -21.81 8.82 -5.62
C SER A 82 -22.31 10.19 -6.09
N GLU A 83 -21.99 10.57 -7.33
CA GLU A 83 -22.38 11.86 -7.91
C GLU A 83 -23.90 12.06 -7.95
N ASP A 84 -24.63 10.99 -8.17
CA ASP A 84 -26.11 10.97 -8.16
C ASP A 84 -26.73 10.92 -6.76
N ARG A 85 -25.87 10.81 -5.71
CA ARG A 85 -26.26 10.70 -4.29
C ARG A 85 -27.15 9.50 -3.97
N SER A 86 -27.22 8.51 -4.84
CA SER A 86 -28.04 7.31 -4.63
C SER A 86 -27.30 6.18 -3.93
N HIS A 87 -25.96 6.17 -4.09
CA HIS A 87 -25.10 5.10 -3.59
C HIS A 87 -23.86 5.66 -2.89
N VAL A 88 -23.21 4.84 -2.09
CA VAL A 88 -21.94 5.15 -1.46
C VAL A 88 -20.86 4.27 -2.09
N LYS A 89 -19.79 4.89 -2.56
CA LYS A 89 -18.59 4.23 -3.07
C LYS A 89 -17.60 4.05 -1.94
N VAL A 90 -17.27 2.81 -1.66
CA VAL A 90 -16.31 2.43 -0.62
C VAL A 90 -15.06 1.89 -1.31
N GLU A 91 -13.93 2.58 -1.14
CA GLU A 91 -12.64 2.12 -1.62
C GLU A 91 -12.02 1.18 -0.60
N VAL A 92 -11.65 -0.01 -1.04
CA VAL A 92 -11.04 -1.04 -0.20
C VAL A 92 -9.71 -1.46 -0.79
N SER A 93 -8.64 -1.34 -0.01
CA SER A 93 -7.33 -1.88 -0.36
C SER A 93 -7.25 -3.32 0.11
N LEU A 94 -6.99 -4.23 -0.82
CA LEU A 94 -6.80 -5.66 -0.53
C LEU A 94 -5.34 -5.97 -0.28
N ILE A 95 -5.09 -7.03 0.48
CA ILE A 95 -3.74 -7.63 0.51
C ILE A 95 -3.46 -8.31 -0.84
N PRO A 96 -2.19 -8.39 -1.29
CA PRO A 96 -1.85 -9.02 -2.57
C PRO A 96 -2.38 -10.45 -2.72
N ALA A 97 -2.36 -11.22 -1.64
CA ALA A 97 -2.90 -12.59 -1.61
C ALA A 97 -4.42 -12.67 -1.83
N ALA A 98 -5.14 -11.57 -1.61
CA ALA A 98 -6.59 -11.49 -1.78
C ALA A 98 -7.01 -10.87 -3.13
N ALA A 99 -6.06 -10.65 -4.04
CA ALA A 99 -6.37 -10.10 -5.36
C ALA A 99 -7.38 -10.96 -6.14
N ALA A 100 -7.36 -12.27 -5.95
CA ALA A 100 -8.32 -13.21 -6.54
C ALA A 100 -9.76 -13.03 -6.00
N LEU A 101 -9.95 -12.33 -4.88
CA LEU A 101 -11.29 -12.02 -4.35
C LEU A 101 -11.94 -10.81 -5.05
N ALA A 102 -11.15 -10.06 -5.84
CA ALA A 102 -11.60 -8.88 -6.58
C ALA A 102 -12.24 -9.26 -7.93
N VAL A 103 -13.17 -10.23 -7.93
CA VAL A 103 -13.91 -10.64 -9.12
C VAL A 103 -15.32 -10.05 -9.11
N GLU A 104 -15.89 -9.84 -10.31
CA GLU A 104 -17.20 -9.20 -10.48
C GLU A 104 -18.35 -9.93 -9.76
N ASP A 105 -18.25 -11.25 -9.60
CA ASP A 105 -19.24 -12.08 -8.91
C ASP A 105 -19.09 -12.13 -7.40
N SER A 106 -18.12 -11.44 -6.81
CA SER A 106 -17.97 -11.41 -5.36
C SER A 106 -19.08 -10.64 -4.72
N ARG A 107 -19.66 -11.21 -3.67
CA ARG A 107 -20.73 -10.58 -2.89
C ARG A 107 -20.17 -9.98 -1.62
N PHE A 108 -20.46 -8.70 -1.42
CA PHE A 108 -20.03 -7.95 -0.25
C PHE A 108 -21.23 -7.54 0.58
N TRP A 109 -21.14 -7.72 1.89
CA TRP A 109 -22.17 -7.24 2.81
C TRP A 109 -21.56 -6.72 4.10
N VAL A 110 -22.27 -5.78 4.72
CA VAL A 110 -21.85 -5.19 5.99
C VAL A 110 -22.39 -6.01 7.14
N VAL A 111 -21.49 -6.55 7.96
CA VAL A 111 -21.83 -7.23 9.21
C VAL A 111 -21.77 -6.21 10.34
N ARG A 112 -22.92 -6.01 10.98
CA ARG A 112 -23.06 -5.08 12.10
C ARG A 112 -23.08 -5.85 13.41
N PRO A 113 -22.35 -5.40 14.43
CA PRO A 113 -22.48 -5.98 15.75
C PRO A 113 -23.90 -5.72 16.26
N ARG A 114 -24.63 -6.78 16.59
CA ARG A 114 -25.91 -6.69 17.28
C ARG A 114 -25.63 -6.95 18.75
N ALA A 115 -25.85 -5.94 19.57
CA ALA A 115 -25.93 -6.13 21.01
C ALA A 115 -27.26 -6.81 21.34
N ASP A 116 -27.30 -8.13 21.27
CA ASP A 116 -28.43 -8.89 21.79
C ASP A 116 -28.26 -9.02 23.32
N LEU A 117 -29.25 -8.51 24.05
CA LEU A 117 -29.26 -8.53 25.52
C LEU A 117 -29.45 -9.95 26.13
N GLY A 118 -29.38 -10.98 25.31
CA GLY A 118 -29.66 -12.37 25.70
C GLY A 118 -28.49 -13.32 25.83
N GLY A 119 -27.26 -12.90 25.60
CA GLY A 119 -26.13 -13.83 25.69
C GLY A 119 -24.75 -13.15 25.70
N VAL A 120 -23.90 -13.59 26.62
CA VAL A 120 -22.53 -13.11 26.83
C VAL A 120 -21.56 -13.51 25.69
N SER A 121 -22.06 -13.95 24.56
CA SER A 121 -21.32 -14.55 23.45
C SER A 121 -20.81 -13.54 22.39
N GLY A 122 -20.97 -12.24 22.57
CA GLY A 122 -20.67 -11.24 21.55
C GLY A 122 -19.70 -10.14 21.96
N LEU A 123 -18.92 -10.32 23.03
CA LEU A 123 -17.99 -9.27 23.49
C LEU A 123 -16.91 -8.95 22.47
N ASP A 124 -16.53 -9.91 21.64
CA ASP A 124 -15.51 -9.74 20.59
C ASP A 124 -15.98 -8.77 19.47
N THR A 125 -17.29 -8.78 19.18
CA THR A 125 -17.87 -7.95 18.14
C THR A 125 -18.13 -6.51 18.59
N LEU A 126 -18.28 -6.28 19.89
CA LEU A 126 -18.42 -4.93 20.47
C LEU A 126 -17.14 -4.11 20.39
N ILE A 127 -16.00 -4.80 20.37
CA ILE A 127 -14.68 -4.15 20.31
C ILE A 127 -14.25 -3.92 18.86
N THR A 128 -14.67 -4.79 17.93
CA THR A 128 -14.17 -4.77 16.54
C THR A 128 -14.95 -3.82 15.62
N GLY A 129 -16.17 -3.41 15.98
CA GLY A 129 -17.03 -2.57 15.15
C GLY A 129 -17.62 -3.32 13.95
N ALA A 130 -18.24 -2.57 13.02
CA ALA A 130 -18.76 -3.14 11.78
C ALA A 130 -17.60 -3.53 10.86
N TYR A 131 -17.75 -4.66 10.16
CA TYR A 131 -16.81 -5.11 9.15
C TYR A 131 -17.55 -5.51 7.87
N ILE A 132 -16.83 -5.53 6.75
CA ILE A 132 -17.37 -6.00 5.48
C ILE A 132 -16.99 -7.47 5.34
N ALA A 133 -17.97 -8.33 5.13
CA ALA A 133 -17.74 -9.71 4.77
C ALA A 133 -17.80 -9.85 3.25
N VAL A 134 -16.98 -10.74 2.71
CA VAL A 134 -16.97 -11.09 1.29
C VAL A 134 -17.18 -12.58 1.13
N ASP A 135 -17.93 -12.95 0.11
CA ASP A 135 -18.05 -14.31 -0.38
C ASP A 135 -17.71 -14.32 -1.88
N VAL A 136 -16.88 -15.25 -2.26
CA VAL A 136 -16.41 -15.36 -3.65
C VAL A 136 -17.48 -16.09 -4.46
N GLY A 137 -17.91 -15.48 -5.56
CA GLY A 137 -18.79 -16.14 -6.51
C GLY A 137 -18.14 -17.40 -7.12
N VAL A 138 -18.97 -18.33 -7.55
CA VAL A 138 -18.57 -19.67 -8.05
C VAL A 138 -17.88 -19.60 -9.41
N SER A 139 -17.81 -18.43 -10.03
CA SER A 139 -17.30 -18.25 -11.40
C SER A 139 -15.78 -18.41 -11.54
N ASP A 140 -15.02 -18.53 -10.46
CA ASP A 140 -13.55 -18.67 -10.51
C ASP A 140 -13.07 -20.14 -10.45
N GLN A 141 -13.96 -21.09 -10.72
CA GLN A 141 -13.61 -22.52 -10.78
C GLN A 141 -13.38 -23.06 -12.20
N GLU A 142 -13.43 -22.21 -13.22
CA GLU A 142 -13.16 -22.62 -14.60
C GLU A 142 -12.22 -21.60 -15.31
N ALA A 143 -10.97 -21.60 -14.93
CA ALA A 143 -9.90 -21.06 -15.78
C ALA A 143 -8.61 -21.88 -15.62
#